data_6c90212781d3747fb2dd8fe5976619c8
#
_entry.id   6c90212781d3747fb2dd8fe5976619c8
#
_cell.length_a   1.000
_cell.length_b   1.000
_cell.length_c   1.000
_cell.angle_alpha   90.00
_cell.angle_beta   90.00
_cell.angle_gamma   90.00
#
_symmetry.space_group_name_H-M   'P 1'
#
loop_
_entity.id
_entity.type
_entity.pdbx_description
1 polymer ?
#
loop_
_entity_poly.entity_id
_entity_poly.type
_entity_poly.pdbx_seq_one_letter_code
_entity_poly.pdbx_strand_id
1 'polypeptide(L)'
;MTGIAIIVFLNQTPMEPRERDYAYAGSFYAYAIWIGLGVLSIWEFLNKKIKNIDPRVSAIAVTTVCLFAIPVNMAAQNWDDHNRHARYATTAHARNYLNSCAPNAILFTYGDNDTFPLWYVQEVEGVRRDVRVVNLSLLSGSWYIDQMKRKAYESSGVPISFTHEQYRDGKRDYVLIRDQFKEGNLKDVMEFVASDLPQTKLQGYIKELDFIPTRNVILPVDSAKVIANGTVKPQDADQIVKDLRLHLPMQGLTKSQLMVLDILSTNNWERPVYFGIGLGSDAYMGLEKYFQLEGAAYRVVPIETKEAEFYDYGRIDSDILYDNIMNKFEWGNIKDPKVNIDFFHDQTIAVMKYRNTFLRLAQKLYDEGKQAEAVAVLDKSLEEIPLYQVPADNSMLFYIPMYYELGETEKANHLLNELATNNYQMLKYANSLEPKFANTPSIQQEERLSIEVIKQLLAFATQAGQKELAQELQDKVLRLYNPSHISPDKPLMKDTADKAGK
;
A
#
# COMPACT_ATOMS: atom_id res chain seq x y z
N MET A 1 23.57 19.25 -13.10
CA MET A 1 23.23 18.60 -14.37
C MET A 1 21.81 18.99 -14.76
N THR A 2 21.56 19.28 -16.01
CA THR A 2 20.23 19.63 -16.54
C THR A 2 19.99 18.93 -17.88
N GLY A 3 18.73 18.86 -18.34
CA GLY A 3 18.37 18.28 -19.62
C GLY A 3 18.70 16.79 -19.74
N ILE A 4 19.16 16.36 -20.89
CA ILE A 4 19.46 14.94 -21.21
C ILE A 4 20.48 14.34 -20.24
N ALA A 5 21.42 15.14 -19.72
CA ALA A 5 22.44 14.64 -18.80
C ALA A 5 21.85 14.07 -17.50
N ILE A 6 20.74 14.63 -16.99
CA ILE A 6 20.10 14.10 -15.78
C ILE A 6 19.34 12.80 -16.07
N ILE A 7 18.76 12.65 -17.26
CA ILE A 7 18.09 11.41 -17.69
C ILE A 7 19.10 10.26 -17.73
N VAL A 8 20.26 10.49 -18.35
CA VAL A 8 21.34 9.50 -18.42
C VAL A 8 21.90 9.17 -17.03
N PHE A 9 22.05 10.19 -16.16
CA PHE A 9 22.56 10.00 -14.79
C PHE A 9 21.61 9.20 -13.90
N LEU A 10 20.31 9.50 -13.96
CA LEU A 10 19.29 8.81 -13.16
C LEU A 10 19.07 7.37 -13.61
N ASN A 11 19.17 7.12 -14.91
CA ASN A 11 18.97 5.80 -15.52
C ASN A 11 17.78 5.06 -14.93
N GLN A 12 16.61 5.73 -14.83
CA GLN A 12 15.41 5.16 -14.22
C GLN A 12 14.98 3.90 -14.97
N THR A 13 14.62 2.88 -14.18
CA THR A 13 14.12 1.65 -14.75
C THR A 13 12.66 1.82 -15.19
N PRO A 14 12.21 1.16 -16.29
CA PRO A 14 10.82 1.26 -16.77
C PRO A 14 9.77 0.73 -15.78
N MET A 15 10.20 -0.02 -14.77
CA MET A 15 9.33 -0.65 -13.77
C MET A 15 9.29 0.12 -12.43
N GLU A 16 9.70 1.39 -12.42
CA GLU A 16 9.54 2.25 -11.26
C GLU A 16 8.04 2.41 -10.92
N PRO A 17 7.68 2.39 -9.62
CA PRO A 17 6.27 2.47 -9.22
C PRO A 17 5.63 3.83 -9.49
N ARG A 18 6.43 4.87 -9.73
CA ARG A 18 5.97 6.22 -10.11
C ARG A 18 7.06 6.98 -10.86
N GLU A 19 6.65 7.96 -11.66
CA GLU A 19 7.55 8.96 -12.22
C GLU A 19 8.15 9.84 -11.11
N ARG A 20 9.45 10.12 -11.23
CA ARG A 20 10.19 10.96 -10.28
C ARG A 20 10.40 12.36 -10.82
N ASP A 21 9.32 13.06 -11.15
CA ASP A 21 9.33 14.39 -11.77
C ASP A 21 10.16 15.41 -11.01
N TYR A 22 10.17 15.32 -9.70
CA TYR A 22 10.97 16.19 -8.83
C TYR A 22 12.48 16.12 -9.10
N ALA A 23 12.98 15.03 -9.67
CA ALA A 23 14.39 14.90 -10.06
C ALA A 23 14.77 15.88 -11.18
N TYR A 24 13.78 16.33 -11.96
CA TYR A 24 13.96 17.28 -13.06
C TYR A 24 13.74 18.73 -12.65
N ALA A 25 13.43 19.03 -11.40
CA ALA A 25 13.13 20.39 -10.92
C ALA A 25 14.22 21.41 -11.29
N GLY A 26 15.50 21.03 -11.17
CA GLY A 26 16.64 21.85 -11.59
C GLY A 26 16.66 22.13 -13.10
N SER A 27 16.23 21.14 -13.93
CA SER A 27 16.12 21.31 -15.38
C SER A 27 15.00 22.28 -15.75
N PHE A 28 13.84 22.16 -15.11
CA PHE A 28 12.72 23.07 -15.31
C PHE A 28 13.05 24.50 -14.87
N TYR A 29 13.75 24.65 -13.75
CA TYR A 29 14.23 25.95 -13.29
C TYR A 29 15.16 26.63 -14.32
N ALA A 30 16.17 25.90 -14.83
CA ALA A 30 17.06 26.40 -15.87
C ALA A 30 16.28 26.74 -17.17
N TYR A 31 15.30 25.91 -17.54
CA TYR A 31 14.46 26.13 -18.71
C TYR A 31 13.61 27.40 -18.57
N ALA A 32 13.08 27.67 -17.39
CA ALA A 32 12.32 28.89 -17.11
C ALA A 32 13.19 30.17 -17.32
N ILE A 33 14.48 30.12 -16.95
CA ILE A 33 15.43 31.21 -17.24
C ILE A 33 15.59 31.40 -18.75
N TRP A 34 15.75 30.31 -19.50
CA TRP A 34 15.84 30.39 -20.97
C TRP A 34 14.60 30.98 -21.62
N ILE A 35 13.41 30.64 -21.14
CA ILE A 35 12.15 31.25 -21.58
C ILE A 35 12.20 32.75 -21.35
N GLY A 36 12.59 33.20 -20.16
CA GLY A 36 12.71 34.63 -19.83
C GLY A 36 13.69 35.37 -20.75
N LEU A 37 14.85 34.77 -21.02
CA LEU A 37 15.82 35.32 -22.00
C LEU A 37 15.25 35.34 -23.40
N GLY A 38 14.44 34.34 -23.78
CA GLY A 38 13.71 34.30 -25.05
C GLY A 38 12.77 35.48 -25.24
N VAL A 39 12.04 35.85 -24.19
CA VAL A 39 11.14 37.05 -24.21
C VAL A 39 11.93 38.32 -24.50
N LEU A 40 13.08 38.53 -23.84
CA LEU A 40 13.99 39.64 -24.10
C LEU A 40 14.50 39.63 -25.54
N SER A 41 14.93 38.50 -26.04
CA SER A 41 15.42 38.32 -27.41
C SER A 41 14.35 38.65 -28.47
N ILE A 42 13.10 38.23 -28.25
CA ILE A 42 11.96 38.58 -29.12
C ILE A 42 11.72 40.09 -29.11
N TRP A 43 11.72 40.69 -27.91
CA TRP A 43 11.55 42.13 -27.77
C TRP A 43 12.65 42.93 -28.50
N GLU A 44 13.92 42.58 -28.31
CA GLU A 44 15.04 43.21 -29.01
C GLU A 44 14.95 43.02 -30.53
N PHE A 45 14.60 41.81 -30.99
CA PHE A 45 14.45 41.51 -32.40
C PHE A 45 13.37 42.39 -33.05
N LEU A 46 12.21 42.53 -32.39
CA LEU A 46 11.11 43.36 -32.89
C LEU A 46 11.50 44.85 -32.94
N ASN A 47 12.16 45.38 -31.92
CA ASN A 47 12.61 46.77 -31.91
C ASN A 47 13.69 47.06 -32.99
N LYS A 48 14.51 46.09 -33.35
CA LYS A 48 15.46 46.22 -34.45
C LYS A 48 14.80 46.16 -35.83
N LYS A 49 13.72 45.38 -35.97
CA LYS A 49 13.04 45.16 -37.26
C LYS A 49 11.97 46.18 -37.58
N ILE A 50 11.21 46.62 -36.58
CA ILE A 50 10.10 47.54 -36.79
C ILE A 50 10.58 48.97 -36.44
N LYS A 51 10.79 49.79 -37.48
CA LYS A 51 11.16 51.20 -37.30
C LYS A 51 9.97 51.97 -36.70
N ASN A 52 10.24 52.90 -35.78
CA ASN A 52 9.27 53.78 -35.10
C ASN A 52 8.26 53.14 -34.13
N ILE A 53 8.56 51.96 -33.63
CA ILE A 53 7.77 51.42 -32.50
C ILE A 53 8.32 51.98 -31.16
N ASP A 54 7.43 52.40 -30.29
CA ASP A 54 7.84 52.76 -28.93
C ASP A 54 8.33 51.50 -28.17
N PRO A 55 9.58 51.51 -27.65
CA PRO A 55 10.14 50.36 -26.92
C PRO A 55 9.32 49.90 -25.73
N ARG A 56 8.55 50.80 -25.08
CA ARG A 56 7.68 50.48 -23.95
C ARG A 56 6.44 49.72 -24.43
N VAL A 57 5.85 50.19 -25.54
CA VAL A 57 4.66 49.54 -26.13
C VAL A 57 5.03 48.14 -26.63
N SER A 58 6.18 48.00 -27.32
CA SER A 58 6.64 46.69 -27.77
C SER A 58 6.99 45.75 -26.62
N ALA A 59 7.57 46.26 -25.53
CA ALA A 59 7.86 45.44 -24.33
C ALA A 59 6.55 44.94 -23.72
N ILE A 60 5.55 45.79 -23.53
CA ILE A 60 4.25 45.38 -23.00
C ILE A 60 3.58 44.36 -23.91
N ALA A 61 3.57 44.61 -25.21
CA ALA A 61 2.95 43.67 -26.18
C ALA A 61 3.62 42.30 -26.16
N VAL A 62 4.96 42.21 -26.24
CA VAL A 62 5.71 40.97 -26.22
C VAL A 62 5.51 40.23 -24.89
N THR A 63 5.61 40.97 -23.77
CA THR A 63 5.40 40.36 -22.44
C THR A 63 3.99 39.81 -22.31
N THR A 64 2.98 40.55 -22.76
CA THR A 64 1.57 40.09 -22.70
C THR A 64 1.36 38.83 -23.54
N VAL A 65 1.85 38.82 -24.79
CA VAL A 65 1.73 37.63 -25.65
C VAL A 65 2.45 36.43 -25.04
N CYS A 66 3.67 36.59 -24.57
CA CYS A 66 4.43 35.49 -23.95
C CYS A 66 3.82 35.04 -22.63
N LEU A 67 3.23 35.95 -21.85
CA LEU A 67 2.50 35.61 -20.61
C LEU A 67 1.33 34.66 -20.91
N PHE A 68 0.51 35.00 -21.91
CA PHE A 68 -0.62 34.17 -22.28
C PHE A 68 -0.18 32.85 -22.97
N ALA A 69 0.85 32.90 -23.82
CA ALA A 69 1.33 31.74 -24.55
C ALA A 69 2.02 30.70 -23.64
N ILE A 70 2.63 31.10 -22.53
CA ILE A 70 3.42 30.19 -21.68
C ILE A 70 2.80 30.10 -20.28
N PRO A 71 2.96 31.03 -19.34
CA PRO A 71 2.49 30.81 -17.97
C PRO A 71 0.98 30.58 -17.85
N VAL A 72 0.17 31.40 -18.56
CA VAL A 72 -1.29 31.25 -18.52
C VAL A 72 -1.74 29.94 -19.17
N ASN A 73 -1.16 29.58 -20.32
CA ASN A 73 -1.46 28.32 -20.97
C ASN A 73 -1.05 27.11 -20.09
N MET A 74 0.13 27.16 -19.47
CA MET A 74 0.56 26.11 -18.54
C MET A 74 -0.39 25.99 -17.34
N ALA A 75 -0.79 27.13 -16.76
CA ALA A 75 -1.75 27.12 -15.65
C ALA A 75 -3.10 26.55 -16.08
N ALA A 76 -3.61 26.95 -17.27
CA ALA A 76 -4.89 26.45 -17.77
C ALA A 76 -4.91 24.96 -18.08
N GLN A 77 -3.78 24.40 -18.53
CA GLN A 77 -3.67 22.99 -18.89
C GLN A 77 -3.37 22.05 -17.71
N ASN A 78 -2.79 22.58 -16.63
CA ASN A 78 -2.31 21.74 -15.53
C ASN A 78 -2.95 22.10 -14.17
N TRP A 79 -3.90 23.01 -14.13
CA TRP A 79 -4.51 23.46 -12.86
C TRP A 79 -5.28 22.36 -12.15
N ASP A 80 -6.04 21.58 -12.88
CA ASP A 80 -6.83 20.45 -12.39
C ASP A 80 -5.93 19.31 -11.91
N ASP A 81 -4.88 18.96 -12.64
CA ASP A 81 -3.92 17.92 -12.27
C ASP A 81 -3.19 18.22 -10.94
N HIS A 82 -3.01 19.50 -10.63
CA HIS A 82 -2.35 19.95 -9.40
C HIS A 82 -3.34 20.34 -8.30
N ASN A 83 -4.63 20.17 -8.52
CA ASN A 83 -5.64 20.48 -7.52
C ASN A 83 -5.54 19.49 -6.33
N ARG A 84 -5.32 20.04 -5.14
CA ARG A 84 -5.25 19.29 -3.87
C ARG A 84 -6.42 19.66 -2.93
N HIS A 85 -7.41 20.38 -3.46
CA HIS A 85 -8.54 20.87 -2.66
C HIS A 85 -9.35 19.69 -2.10
N ALA A 86 -9.62 19.74 -0.80
CA ALA A 86 -10.43 18.76 -0.06
C ALA A 86 -9.93 17.29 -0.15
N ARG A 87 -8.69 17.04 -0.57
CA ARG A 87 -8.07 15.71 -0.66
C ARG A 87 -7.46 15.31 0.67
N TYR A 88 -8.20 14.54 1.47
CA TYR A 88 -7.80 14.10 2.81
C TYR A 88 -7.64 12.57 2.93
N ALA A 89 -7.59 11.83 1.82
CA ALA A 89 -7.49 10.36 1.84
C ALA A 89 -6.26 9.86 2.65
N THR A 90 -5.10 10.49 2.47
CA THR A 90 -3.88 10.12 3.20
C THR A 90 -4.00 10.39 4.70
N THR A 91 -4.60 11.52 5.10
CA THR A 91 -4.83 11.85 6.51
C THR A 91 -5.83 10.89 7.16
N ALA A 92 -6.93 10.59 6.46
CA ALA A 92 -7.92 9.60 6.89
C ALA A 92 -7.29 8.21 7.05
N HIS A 93 -6.50 7.79 6.06
CA HIS A 93 -5.74 6.52 6.16
C HIS A 93 -4.84 6.49 7.39
N ALA A 94 -4.09 7.55 7.67
CA ALA A 94 -3.22 7.62 8.85
C ALA A 94 -4.01 7.51 10.16
N ARG A 95 -5.17 8.17 10.26
CA ARG A 95 -6.06 8.05 11.42
C ARG A 95 -6.62 6.63 11.54
N ASN A 96 -7.04 6.02 10.44
CA ASN A 96 -7.53 4.64 10.41
C ASN A 96 -6.46 3.66 10.87
N TYR A 97 -5.22 3.88 10.44
CA TYR A 97 -4.07 3.07 10.84
C TYR A 97 -3.84 3.09 12.35
N LEU A 98 -3.80 4.30 12.94
CA LEU A 98 -3.62 4.47 14.39
C LEU A 98 -4.85 3.96 15.17
N ASN A 99 -6.06 4.17 14.66
CA ASN A 99 -7.30 3.72 15.27
C ASN A 99 -7.53 2.22 15.17
N SER A 100 -6.82 1.52 14.28
CA SER A 100 -6.78 0.06 14.25
C SER A 100 -6.06 -0.53 15.46
N CYS A 101 -5.21 0.24 16.12
CA CYS A 101 -4.38 -0.23 17.21
C CYS A 101 -5.06 -0.10 18.57
N ALA A 102 -4.91 -1.10 19.43
CA ALA A 102 -5.28 -1.03 20.83
C ALA A 102 -4.48 0.07 21.56
N PRO A 103 -4.94 0.54 22.75
CA PRO A 103 -4.21 1.55 23.51
C PRO A 103 -2.76 1.15 23.83
N ASN A 104 -1.85 2.13 23.82
CA ASN A 104 -0.42 1.98 24.14
C ASN A 104 0.33 0.96 23.24
N ALA A 105 -0.14 0.73 22.02
CA ALA A 105 0.45 -0.23 21.10
C ALA A 105 1.85 0.18 20.60
N ILE A 106 2.61 -0.82 20.17
CA ILE A 106 3.81 -0.67 19.33
C ILE A 106 3.39 -1.03 17.92
N LEU A 107 3.50 -0.10 16.96
CA LEU A 107 3.11 -0.27 15.58
C LEU A 107 4.33 -0.22 14.66
N PHE A 108 4.67 -1.33 14.03
CA PHE A 108 5.71 -1.40 13.03
C PHE A 108 5.20 -0.96 11.65
N THR A 109 5.91 -0.02 11.03
CA THR A 109 5.67 0.51 9.68
C THR A 109 6.92 0.40 8.83
N TYR A 110 6.81 0.53 7.51
CA TYR A 110 7.95 0.46 6.61
C TYR A 110 7.94 1.60 5.58
N GLY A 111 9.07 2.29 5.47
CA GLY A 111 9.24 3.40 4.53
C GLY A 111 8.50 4.68 4.94
N ASP A 112 8.63 5.69 4.10
CA ASP A 112 8.12 7.05 4.33
C ASP A 112 6.60 7.15 4.13
N ASN A 113 6.08 6.51 3.09
CA ASN A 113 4.66 6.59 2.74
C ASN A 113 3.72 6.02 3.82
N ASP A 114 4.13 4.94 4.50
CA ASP A 114 3.37 4.36 5.60
C ASP A 114 3.58 5.13 6.93
N THR A 115 4.72 5.80 7.11
CA THR A 115 5.12 6.36 8.40
C THR A 115 4.85 7.86 8.53
N PHE A 116 5.20 8.66 7.53
CA PHE A 116 5.13 10.12 7.65
C PHE A 116 3.71 10.67 7.81
N PRO A 117 2.69 10.10 7.16
CA PRO A 117 1.31 10.49 7.44
C PRO A 117 0.90 10.23 8.89
N LEU A 118 1.35 9.12 9.51
CA LEU A 118 1.08 8.81 10.90
C LEU A 118 1.74 9.82 11.84
N TRP A 119 3.00 10.16 11.58
CA TRP A 119 3.69 11.20 12.34
C TRP A 119 2.98 12.56 12.22
N TYR A 120 2.55 12.93 11.01
CA TYR A 120 1.77 14.17 10.85
C TYR A 120 0.52 14.17 11.75
N VAL A 121 -0.25 13.10 11.72
CA VAL A 121 -1.49 13.00 12.50
C VAL A 121 -1.20 12.98 14.01
N GLN A 122 -0.11 12.36 14.45
CA GLN A 122 0.30 12.35 15.86
C GLN A 122 0.85 13.71 16.32
N GLU A 123 1.76 14.31 15.54
CA GLU A 123 2.50 15.52 15.94
C GLU A 123 1.70 16.81 15.74
N VAL A 124 0.91 16.88 14.64
CA VAL A 124 0.17 18.09 14.29
C VAL A 124 -1.26 18.06 14.82
N GLU A 125 -1.93 16.91 14.71
CA GLU A 125 -3.34 16.76 15.09
C GLU A 125 -3.53 16.18 16.50
N GLY A 126 -2.48 15.64 17.12
CA GLY A 126 -2.52 15.08 18.47
C GLY A 126 -3.26 13.76 18.61
N VAL A 127 -3.49 13.03 17.50
CA VAL A 127 -4.27 11.80 17.46
C VAL A 127 -3.42 10.61 17.88
N ARG A 128 -3.90 9.78 18.82
CA ARG A 128 -3.31 8.50 19.24
C ARG A 128 -1.80 8.57 19.52
N ARG A 129 -1.36 9.57 20.28
CA ARG A 129 0.04 9.72 20.72
C ARG A 129 0.45 8.67 21.77
N ASP A 130 -0.50 7.85 22.22
CA ASP A 130 -0.26 6.64 22.99
C ASP A 130 0.34 5.50 22.18
N VAL A 131 0.10 5.46 20.86
CA VAL A 131 0.65 4.46 19.95
C VAL A 131 2.07 4.81 19.54
N ARG A 132 3.02 3.89 19.72
CA ARG A 132 4.41 4.10 19.30
C ARG A 132 4.63 3.60 17.87
N VAL A 133 4.71 4.51 16.94
CA VAL A 133 5.07 4.19 15.54
C VAL A 133 6.56 3.94 15.44
N VAL A 134 6.94 2.76 14.94
CA VAL A 134 8.33 2.31 14.77
C VAL A 134 8.58 2.01 13.30
N ASN A 135 9.33 2.88 12.63
CA ASN A 135 9.71 2.71 11.23
C ASN A 135 10.86 1.70 11.08
N LEU A 136 10.60 0.58 10.42
CA LEU A 136 11.57 -0.49 10.23
C LEU A 136 12.78 -0.08 9.37
N SER A 137 12.60 0.84 8.41
CA SER A 137 13.71 1.35 7.61
C SER A 137 14.70 2.14 8.46
N LEU A 138 14.21 2.94 9.42
CA LEU A 138 15.02 3.76 10.32
C LEU A 138 15.58 2.97 11.51
N LEU A 139 14.95 1.84 11.88
CA LEU A 139 15.33 1.03 13.05
C LEU A 139 16.72 0.38 12.90
N SER A 140 17.35 0.47 11.73
CA SER A 140 18.77 0.10 11.53
C SER A 140 19.76 1.17 12.01
N GLY A 141 19.32 2.42 12.24
CA GLY A 141 20.13 3.52 12.71
C GLY A 141 20.20 3.61 14.23
N SER A 142 21.39 3.70 14.80
CA SER A 142 21.62 3.79 16.25
C SER A 142 20.87 4.96 16.91
N TRP A 143 20.86 6.13 16.26
CA TRP A 143 20.15 7.32 16.71
C TRP A 143 18.63 7.11 16.84
N TYR A 144 18.05 6.34 15.91
CA TYR A 144 16.61 6.06 15.94
C TYR A 144 16.24 5.05 17.01
N ILE A 145 17.07 4.04 17.24
CA ILE A 145 16.94 3.10 18.36
C ILE A 145 16.96 3.86 19.68
N ASP A 146 17.92 4.78 19.86
CA ASP A 146 18.01 5.65 21.05
C ASP A 146 16.71 6.48 21.24
N GLN A 147 16.16 7.01 20.14
CA GLN A 147 14.89 7.73 20.17
C GLN A 147 13.72 6.83 20.57
N MET A 148 13.65 5.61 20.05
CA MET A 148 12.59 4.65 20.37
C MET A 148 12.63 4.22 21.83
N LYS A 149 13.78 4.13 22.46
CA LYS A 149 13.94 3.78 23.87
C LYS A 149 13.44 4.87 24.85
N ARG A 150 13.22 6.09 24.35
CA ARG A 150 12.73 7.19 25.19
C ARG A 150 11.22 7.26 25.19
N LYS A 151 10.65 7.72 26.30
CA LYS A 151 9.23 8.08 26.37
C LYS A 151 8.92 9.21 25.37
N ALA A 152 7.80 9.13 24.66
CA ALA A 152 7.29 10.20 23.83
C ALA A 152 5.79 10.37 24.08
N TYR A 153 5.39 11.56 24.51
CA TYR A 153 4.01 11.87 24.90
C TYR A 153 3.47 10.87 25.92
N GLU A 154 2.33 10.25 25.60
CA GLU A 154 1.67 9.24 26.42
C GLU A 154 2.28 7.84 26.24
N SER A 155 3.10 7.63 25.21
CA SER A 155 3.71 6.34 24.90
C SER A 155 5.01 6.13 25.68
N SER A 156 5.12 5.01 26.36
CA SER A 156 6.37 4.55 26.99
C SER A 156 7.46 4.29 25.95
N GLY A 157 8.72 4.26 26.35
CA GLY A 157 9.81 3.81 25.51
C GLY A 157 9.57 2.38 25.00
N VAL A 158 10.05 2.10 23.80
CA VAL A 158 9.99 0.74 23.24
C VAL A 158 10.92 -0.16 24.05
N PRO A 159 10.48 -1.37 24.44
CA PRO A 159 11.27 -2.27 25.26
C PRO A 159 12.37 -2.93 24.44
N ILE A 160 13.53 -2.29 24.36
CA ILE A 160 14.75 -2.77 23.72
C ILE A 160 15.78 -3.05 24.81
N SER A 161 16.24 -4.30 24.93
CA SER A 161 17.18 -4.75 25.95
C SER A 161 18.62 -4.37 25.63
N PHE A 162 18.98 -4.30 24.35
CA PHE A 162 20.32 -3.97 23.91
C PHE A 162 20.76 -2.58 24.39
N THR A 163 21.98 -2.44 24.84
CA THR A 163 22.62 -1.16 25.18
C THR A 163 23.10 -0.43 23.92
N HIS A 164 23.32 0.89 24.01
CA HIS A 164 23.82 1.68 22.88
C HIS A 164 25.11 1.08 22.26
N GLU A 165 26.05 0.65 23.07
CA GLU A 165 27.32 0.03 22.62
C GLU A 165 27.07 -1.29 21.83
N GLN A 166 25.98 -1.99 22.09
CA GLN A 166 25.66 -3.25 21.42
C GLN A 166 25.02 -3.06 20.05
N TYR A 167 24.37 -1.91 19.78
CA TYR A 167 23.76 -1.59 18.50
C TYR A 167 24.32 -0.35 17.79
N ARG A 168 25.34 0.30 18.33
CA ARG A 168 25.95 1.45 17.66
C ARG A 168 26.35 1.11 16.22
N ASP A 169 26.53 2.13 15.39
CA ASP A 169 26.84 1.94 13.98
C ASP A 169 28.10 1.09 13.78
N GLY A 170 28.03 0.12 12.87
CA GLY A 170 29.08 -0.88 12.64
C GLY A 170 29.05 -2.08 13.60
N LYS A 171 28.14 -2.09 14.60
CA LYS A 171 27.88 -3.25 15.46
C LYS A 171 26.54 -3.89 15.10
N ARG A 172 26.54 -5.21 14.84
CA ARG A 172 25.33 -6.00 14.55
C ARG A 172 24.46 -5.43 13.44
N ASP A 173 25.06 -4.74 12.45
CA ASP A 173 24.32 -4.24 11.28
C ASP A 173 23.71 -5.36 10.48
N TYR A 174 24.39 -6.51 10.45
CA TYR A 174 23.91 -7.76 9.90
C TYR A 174 24.43 -8.95 10.71
N VAL A 175 23.53 -9.82 11.15
CA VAL A 175 23.85 -10.98 12.02
C VAL A 175 23.48 -12.26 11.30
N LEU A 176 24.48 -13.11 11.02
CA LEU A 176 24.29 -14.38 10.32
C LEU A 176 23.52 -15.39 11.18
N ILE A 177 22.71 -16.24 10.54
CA ILE A 177 22.09 -17.39 11.21
C ILE A 177 22.97 -18.63 11.00
N ARG A 178 23.27 -19.32 12.10
CA ARG A 178 24.04 -20.57 12.12
C ARG A 178 23.31 -21.59 12.99
N ASP A 179 22.72 -22.58 12.37
CA ASP A 179 21.91 -23.57 13.07
C ASP A 179 22.81 -24.54 13.88
N GLN A 180 23.16 -24.13 15.09
CA GLN A 180 23.87 -24.98 16.06
C GLN A 180 22.89 -25.72 16.96
N PHE A 181 21.70 -25.20 17.16
CA PHE A 181 20.63 -25.80 17.95
C PHE A 181 19.38 -26.00 17.10
N LYS A 182 18.57 -27.00 17.46
CA LYS A 182 17.32 -27.31 16.78
C LYS A 182 16.30 -26.17 16.95
N GLU A 183 16.19 -25.65 18.16
CA GLU A 183 15.31 -24.53 18.54
C GLU A 183 15.88 -23.82 19.78
N GLY A 184 15.45 -22.59 20.05
CA GLY A 184 15.90 -21.83 21.21
C GLY A 184 14.83 -20.83 21.71
N ASN A 185 14.78 -20.60 23.01
CA ASN A 185 13.96 -19.54 23.58
C ASN A 185 14.43 -18.17 23.03
N LEU A 186 13.51 -17.35 22.55
CA LEU A 186 13.85 -16.08 21.91
C LEU A 186 14.65 -15.15 22.84
N LYS A 187 14.33 -15.12 24.14
CA LYS A 187 15.05 -14.31 25.11
C LYS A 187 16.51 -14.77 25.24
N ASP A 188 16.74 -16.08 25.39
CA ASP A 188 18.08 -16.64 25.51
C ASP A 188 18.91 -16.41 24.22
N VAL A 189 18.25 -16.49 23.06
CA VAL A 189 18.87 -16.19 21.76
C VAL A 189 19.27 -14.71 21.68
N MET A 190 18.42 -13.78 22.14
CA MET A 190 18.76 -12.34 22.15
C MET A 190 19.90 -12.05 23.15
N GLU A 191 19.90 -12.65 24.34
CA GLU A 191 21.00 -12.53 25.30
C GLU A 191 22.33 -13.10 24.73
N PHE A 192 22.27 -14.23 24.02
CA PHE A 192 23.42 -14.79 23.32
C PHE A 192 23.98 -13.83 22.27
N VAL A 193 23.13 -13.25 21.41
CA VAL A 193 23.56 -12.30 20.38
C VAL A 193 24.07 -10.99 20.99
N ALA A 194 23.46 -10.52 22.07
CA ALA A 194 23.90 -9.32 22.81
C ALA A 194 25.25 -9.51 23.50
N SER A 195 25.64 -10.73 23.83
CA SER A 195 26.88 -11.02 24.53
C SER A 195 28.12 -10.72 23.69
N ASP A 196 29.16 -10.16 24.31
CA ASP A 196 30.47 -9.93 23.69
C ASP A 196 31.52 -10.98 24.10
N LEU A 197 31.08 -12.11 24.68
CA LEU A 197 31.95 -13.23 25.04
C LEU A 197 32.49 -13.94 23.79
N PRO A 198 33.76 -14.40 23.76
CA PRO A 198 34.36 -15.04 22.57
C PRO A 198 33.59 -16.24 22.05
N GLN A 199 32.96 -17.05 22.95
CA GLN A 199 32.16 -18.21 22.58
C GLN A 199 30.84 -17.86 21.85
N THR A 200 30.38 -16.62 21.92
CA THR A 200 29.20 -16.12 21.20
C THR A 200 29.55 -15.49 19.86
N LYS A 201 30.79 -15.60 19.42
CA LYS A 201 31.29 -15.06 18.15
C LYS A 201 31.71 -16.17 17.20
N LEU A 202 31.53 -15.93 15.91
CA LEU A 202 32.06 -16.82 14.88
C LEU A 202 33.59 -16.71 14.84
N GLN A 203 34.26 -17.86 14.93
CA GLN A 203 35.72 -17.94 14.85
C GLN A 203 36.20 -18.06 13.40
N GLY A 204 37.44 -17.66 13.12
CA GLY A 204 38.06 -17.83 11.80
C GLY A 204 37.83 -16.68 10.81
N TYR A 205 37.22 -15.60 11.23
CA TYR A 205 37.07 -14.37 10.46
C TYR A 205 38.05 -13.30 10.90
N ILE A 206 38.37 -12.33 10.01
CA ILE A 206 39.27 -11.20 10.32
C ILE A 206 38.72 -10.31 11.45
N LYS A 207 37.38 -10.22 11.52
CA LYS A 207 36.66 -9.55 12.63
C LYS A 207 35.74 -10.59 13.29
N GLU A 208 35.60 -10.48 14.60
CA GLU A 208 34.59 -11.22 15.34
C GLU A 208 33.20 -10.88 14.82
N LEU A 209 32.43 -11.89 14.41
CA LEU A 209 31.08 -11.75 13.90
C LEU A 209 30.07 -12.31 14.87
N ASP A 210 29.04 -11.51 15.16
CA ASP A 210 27.87 -11.99 15.90
C ASP A 210 27.06 -12.96 15.01
N PHE A 211 26.39 -13.92 15.65
CA PHE A 211 25.51 -14.86 14.95
C PHE A 211 24.34 -15.30 15.81
N ILE A 212 23.27 -15.74 15.15
CA ILE A 212 22.08 -16.33 15.76
C ILE A 212 22.26 -17.85 15.73
N PRO A 213 22.19 -18.53 16.90
CA PRO A 213 22.55 -19.94 16.99
C PRO A 213 21.48 -20.91 16.47
N THR A 214 20.28 -20.42 16.14
CA THR A 214 19.19 -21.22 15.55
C THR A 214 18.20 -20.33 14.78
N ARG A 215 17.66 -20.83 13.68
CA ARG A 215 16.59 -20.16 12.94
C ARG A 215 15.19 -20.42 13.51
N ASN A 216 15.04 -21.40 14.40
CA ASN A 216 13.77 -21.74 15.03
C ASN A 216 13.74 -21.14 16.43
N VAL A 217 13.00 -20.07 16.60
CA VAL A 217 12.91 -19.37 17.88
C VAL A 217 11.53 -19.51 18.49
N ILE A 218 11.48 -19.60 19.82
CA ILE A 218 10.28 -19.82 20.61
C ILE A 218 10.05 -18.60 21.49
N LEU A 219 8.86 -17.97 21.35
CA LEU A 219 8.39 -16.92 22.24
C LEU A 219 7.31 -17.49 23.16
N PRO A 220 7.58 -17.67 24.45
CA PRO A 220 6.61 -18.21 25.40
C PRO A 220 5.38 -17.31 25.57
N VAL A 221 4.24 -17.91 25.86
CA VAL A 221 2.96 -17.20 26.08
C VAL A 221 2.51 -17.39 27.53
N ASP A 222 2.27 -16.26 28.20
CA ASP A 222 1.56 -16.25 29.48
C ASP A 222 0.06 -16.09 29.21
N SER A 223 -0.66 -17.22 29.22
CA SER A 223 -2.09 -17.26 28.90
C SER A 223 -2.93 -16.38 29.85
N ALA A 224 -2.60 -16.33 31.14
CA ALA A 224 -3.31 -15.49 32.08
C ALA A 224 -3.13 -14.00 31.76
N LYS A 225 -1.92 -13.60 31.41
CA LYS A 225 -1.58 -12.23 31.07
C LYS A 225 -2.26 -11.77 29.77
N VAL A 226 -2.23 -12.58 28.71
CA VAL A 226 -2.83 -12.21 27.42
C VAL A 226 -4.36 -12.13 27.46
N ILE A 227 -5.00 -12.86 28.37
CA ILE A 227 -6.43 -12.71 28.65
C ILE A 227 -6.68 -11.45 29.49
N ALA A 228 -5.92 -11.24 30.56
CA ALA A 228 -6.11 -10.12 31.49
C ALA A 228 -5.92 -8.74 30.81
N ASN A 229 -5.00 -8.62 29.83
CA ASN A 229 -4.73 -7.38 29.10
C ASN A 229 -5.54 -7.24 27.80
N GLY A 230 -6.46 -8.16 27.49
CA GLY A 230 -7.31 -8.12 26.31
C GLY A 230 -6.59 -8.42 24.98
N THR A 231 -5.42 -9.06 25.02
CA THR A 231 -4.78 -9.56 23.79
C THR A 231 -5.59 -10.70 23.18
N VAL A 232 -6.19 -11.54 24.02
CA VAL A 232 -7.13 -12.59 23.63
C VAL A 232 -8.42 -12.43 24.43
N LYS A 233 -9.57 -12.53 23.75
CA LYS A 233 -10.87 -12.53 24.43
C LYS A 233 -11.04 -13.79 25.30
N PRO A 234 -11.72 -13.73 26.45
CA PRO A 234 -11.94 -14.90 27.30
C PRO A 234 -12.58 -16.10 26.57
N GLN A 235 -13.43 -15.84 25.61
CA GLN A 235 -14.10 -16.88 24.79
C GLN A 235 -13.16 -17.64 23.86
N ASP A 236 -11.99 -17.09 23.54
CA ASP A 236 -10.98 -17.70 22.67
C ASP A 236 -9.81 -18.30 23.49
N ALA A 237 -9.96 -18.40 24.82
CA ALA A 237 -8.90 -18.82 25.73
C ALA A 237 -8.38 -20.26 25.45
N ASP A 238 -9.23 -21.14 24.95
CA ASP A 238 -8.91 -22.52 24.56
C ASP A 238 -8.05 -22.61 23.28
N GLN A 239 -8.00 -21.55 22.49
CA GLN A 239 -7.21 -21.45 21.26
C GLN A 239 -5.77 -20.93 21.50
N ILE A 240 -5.48 -20.47 22.74
CA ILE A 240 -4.17 -19.90 23.07
C ILE A 240 -3.09 -20.99 22.96
N VAL A 241 -2.12 -20.75 22.09
CA VAL A 241 -0.94 -21.61 22.01
C VAL A 241 0.01 -21.36 23.17
N LYS A 242 0.72 -22.42 23.58
CA LYS A 242 1.68 -22.34 24.67
C LYS A 242 2.89 -21.47 24.34
N ASP A 243 3.29 -21.50 23.08
CA ASP A 243 4.46 -20.78 22.54
C ASP A 243 4.19 -20.32 21.09
N LEU A 244 4.66 -19.13 20.71
CA LEU A 244 4.83 -18.80 19.30
C LEU A 244 6.11 -19.43 18.79
N ARG A 245 6.01 -20.20 17.72
CA ARG A 245 7.14 -20.85 17.05
C ARG A 245 7.41 -20.17 15.74
N LEU A 246 8.53 -19.43 15.68
CA LEU A 246 8.93 -18.68 14.51
C LEU A 246 10.06 -19.39 13.79
N HIS A 247 9.97 -19.46 12.48
CA HIS A 247 11.03 -19.91 11.60
C HIS A 247 11.58 -18.74 10.81
N LEU A 248 12.85 -18.45 10.95
CA LEU A 248 13.53 -17.35 10.26
C LEU A 248 14.05 -17.86 8.90
N PRO A 249 13.38 -17.54 7.77
CA PRO A 249 13.71 -18.14 6.47
C PRO A 249 14.98 -17.57 5.85
N MET A 250 15.47 -16.42 6.32
CA MET A 250 16.63 -15.70 5.79
C MET A 250 17.96 -16.32 6.25
N GLN A 251 19.05 -15.93 5.60
CA GLN A 251 20.42 -16.36 5.95
C GLN A 251 21.04 -15.54 7.10
N GLY A 252 20.45 -14.41 7.42
CA GLY A 252 20.84 -13.54 8.51
C GLY A 252 19.83 -12.42 8.70
N LEU A 253 19.93 -11.69 9.78
CA LEU A 253 19.07 -10.58 10.16
C LEU A 253 19.78 -9.25 10.01
N THR A 254 19.09 -8.27 9.47
CA THR A 254 19.47 -6.86 9.58
C THR A 254 19.31 -6.40 11.02
N LYS A 255 19.95 -5.30 11.38
CA LYS A 255 19.80 -4.68 12.72
C LYS A 255 18.32 -4.40 13.05
N SER A 256 17.56 -3.92 12.09
CA SER A 256 16.12 -3.68 12.25
C SER A 256 15.36 -4.96 12.64
N GLN A 257 15.56 -6.04 11.93
CA GLN A 257 14.94 -7.34 12.23
C GLN A 257 15.37 -7.89 13.59
N LEU A 258 16.67 -7.72 13.93
CA LEU A 258 17.17 -8.10 15.25
C LEU A 258 16.47 -7.31 16.36
N MET A 259 16.29 -5.99 16.18
CA MET A 259 15.60 -5.14 17.15
C MET A 259 14.10 -5.53 17.27
N VAL A 260 13.43 -5.93 16.20
CA VAL A 260 12.05 -6.42 16.28
C VAL A 260 11.97 -7.66 17.15
N LEU A 261 12.88 -8.63 16.97
CA LEU A 261 12.93 -9.84 17.81
C LEU A 261 13.22 -9.51 19.28
N ASP A 262 14.12 -8.58 19.54
CA ASP A 262 14.43 -8.12 20.90
C ASP A 262 13.21 -7.43 21.54
N ILE A 263 12.50 -6.59 20.79
CA ILE A 263 11.24 -5.96 21.24
C ILE A 263 10.21 -7.00 21.60
N LEU A 264 9.97 -7.99 20.75
CA LEU A 264 9.01 -9.07 21.02
C LEU A 264 9.37 -9.84 22.29
N SER A 265 10.63 -10.19 22.44
CA SER A 265 11.17 -10.91 23.59
C SER A 265 11.05 -10.11 24.90
N THR A 266 11.42 -8.83 24.87
CA THR A 266 11.47 -7.96 26.04
C THR A 266 10.10 -7.44 26.43
N ASN A 267 9.21 -7.24 25.44
CA ASN A 267 7.82 -6.80 25.67
C ASN A 267 7.02 -7.78 26.52
N ASN A 268 7.29 -9.06 26.41
CA ASN A 268 6.64 -10.10 27.24
C ASN A 268 5.13 -9.91 27.38
N TRP A 269 4.45 -9.61 26.28
CA TRP A 269 3.00 -9.37 26.19
C TRP A 269 2.46 -8.16 27.02
N GLU A 270 3.32 -7.22 27.42
CA GLU A 270 2.88 -6.04 28.19
C GLU A 270 2.11 -5.05 27.30
N ARG A 271 2.59 -4.82 26.11
CA ARG A 271 2.01 -3.89 25.16
C ARG A 271 1.51 -4.63 23.92
N PRO A 272 0.38 -4.22 23.33
CA PRO A 272 -0.03 -4.74 22.04
C PRO A 272 1.02 -4.44 20.96
N VAL A 273 1.32 -5.43 20.12
CA VAL A 273 2.27 -5.30 19.01
C VAL A 273 1.52 -5.46 17.70
N TYR A 274 1.73 -4.52 16.80
CA TYR A 274 1.09 -4.48 15.48
C TYR A 274 2.10 -4.35 14.36
N PHE A 275 1.77 -4.94 13.23
CA PHE A 275 2.44 -4.75 11.96
C PHE A 275 1.45 -4.17 10.94
N GLY A 276 1.88 -3.18 10.16
CA GLY A 276 1.04 -2.60 9.13
C GLY A 276 0.65 -3.58 8.03
N ILE A 277 -0.55 -3.41 7.45
CA ILE A 277 -0.93 -4.13 6.24
C ILE A 277 -0.07 -3.64 5.08
N GLY A 278 0.60 -4.41 4.36
CA GLY A 278 1.43 -3.96 3.23
C GLY A 278 2.90 -3.90 3.52
N LEU A 279 3.32 -4.34 4.71
CA LEU A 279 4.70 -4.73 4.91
C LEU A 279 4.96 -6.05 4.14
N GLY A 280 6.19 -6.23 3.65
CA GLY A 280 6.59 -7.49 3.02
C GLY A 280 6.77 -8.62 4.04
N SER A 281 6.73 -9.88 3.59
CA SER A 281 6.95 -11.08 4.42
C SER A 281 8.27 -11.05 5.20
N ASP A 282 9.31 -10.40 4.65
CA ASP A 282 10.59 -10.21 5.34
C ASP A 282 10.47 -9.42 6.65
N ALA A 283 9.50 -8.51 6.72
CA ALA A 283 9.22 -7.72 7.92
C ALA A 283 8.41 -8.52 8.96
N TYR A 284 7.60 -9.47 8.52
CA TYR A 284 6.75 -10.28 9.39
C TYR A 284 7.49 -11.44 10.06
N MET A 285 8.62 -11.88 9.49
CA MET A 285 9.55 -12.86 10.08
C MET A 285 8.89 -14.16 10.59
N GLY A 286 7.86 -14.66 9.88
CA GLY A 286 7.15 -15.90 10.24
C GLY A 286 6.08 -15.71 11.33
N LEU A 287 5.67 -14.47 11.60
CA LEU A 287 4.56 -14.15 12.52
C LEU A 287 3.19 -14.24 11.86
N GLU A 288 3.10 -14.36 10.54
CA GLU A 288 1.88 -14.25 9.74
C GLU A 288 0.73 -15.13 10.26
N LYS A 289 1.04 -16.33 10.70
CA LYS A 289 0.06 -17.26 11.27
C LYS A 289 -0.45 -16.87 12.66
N TYR A 290 0.19 -15.89 13.32
CA TYR A 290 -0.20 -15.36 14.62
C TYR A 290 -0.78 -13.95 14.51
N PHE A 291 -1.16 -13.53 13.32
CA PHE A 291 -1.78 -12.22 13.09
C PHE A 291 -3.29 -12.26 13.32
N GLN A 292 -3.82 -11.14 13.77
CA GLN A 292 -5.24 -10.81 13.79
C GLN A 292 -5.43 -9.47 13.09
N LEU A 293 -6.20 -9.46 12.00
CA LEU A 293 -6.47 -8.24 11.25
C LEU A 293 -7.48 -7.36 12.01
N GLU A 294 -7.07 -6.14 12.37
CA GLU A 294 -7.89 -5.19 13.10
C GLU A 294 -8.14 -3.86 12.34
N GLY A 295 -8.03 -3.89 11.02
CA GLY A 295 -8.22 -2.72 10.14
C GLY A 295 -7.05 -2.54 9.19
N ALA A 296 -6.25 -1.49 9.37
CA ALA A 296 -5.04 -1.23 8.60
C ALA A 296 -3.78 -1.85 9.21
N ALA A 297 -3.92 -2.67 10.25
CA ALA A 297 -2.81 -3.31 10.95
C ALA A 297 -3.16 -4.73 11.44
N TYR A 298 -2.14 -5.57 11.50
CA TYR A 298 -2.19 -6.91 12.07
C TYR A 298 -1.68 -6.87 13.50
N ARG A 299 -2.50 -7.28 14.45
CA ARG A 299 -2.10 -7.51 15.84
C ARG A 299 -1.43 -8.88 15.97
N VAL A 300 -0.32 -8.95 16.70
CA VAL A 300 0.26 -10.24 17.11
C VAL A 300 -0.57 -10.80 18.26
N VAL A 301 -1.17 -11.98 18.06
CA VAL A 301 -1.96 -12.71 19.05
C VAL A 301 -1.47 -14.14 19.18
N PRO A 302 -1.50 -14.75 20.39
CA PRO A 302 -1.02 -16.11 20.58
C PRO A 302 -2.07 -17.16 20.21
N ILE A 303 -2.67 -17.00 19.03
CA ILE A 303 -3.61 -17.95 18.42
C ILE A 303 -3.08 -18.29 17.04
N GLU A 304 -2.77 -19.56 16.82
CA GLU A 304 -2.21 -20.01 15.55
C GLU A 304 -3.33 -20.29 14.53
N THR A 305 -3.22 -19.68 13.37
CA THR A 305 -4.11 -19.94 12.23
C THR A 305 -3.39 -20.79 11.19
N LYS A 306 -4.14 -21.57 10.41
CA LYS A 306 -3.56 -22.25 9.26
C LYS A 306 -3.08 -21.20 8.27
N GLU A 307 -1.93 -21.46 7.64
CA GLU A 307 -1.44 -20.60 6.56
C GLU A 307 -2.53 -20.51 5.48
N ALA A 308 -2.99 -19.31 5.21
CA ALA A 308 -3.90 -19.05 4.11
C ALA A 308 -3.10 -18.80 2.84
N GLU A 309 -3.67 -19.16 1.70
CA GLU A 309 -3.10 -18.85 0.41
C GLU A 309 -3.21 -17.35 0.13
N PHE A 310 -2.14 -16.73 -0.39
CA PHE A 310 -2.09 -15.37 -0.94
C PHE A 310 -2.59 -14.21 -0.03
N TYR A 311 -1.67 -13.51 0.64
CA TYR A 311 -1.89 -12.23 1.39
C TYR A 311 -2.96 -12.24 2.48
N ASP A 312 -3.46 -13.41 2.85
CA ASP A 312 -4.55 -13.61 3.80
C ASP A 312 -4.00 -14.04 5.16
N TYR A 313 -3.19 -13.18 5.76
CA TYR A 313 -2.48 -13.50 6.99
C TYR A 313 -3.39 -13.50 8.21
N GLY A 314 -3.28 -14.58 9.00
CA GLY A 314 -3.86 -14.65 10.32
C GLY A 314 -5.39 -14.73 10.36
N ARG A 315 -5.93 -14.48 11.55
CA ARG A 315 -7.38 -14.54 11.83
C ARG A 315 -8.06 -13.17 11.73
N ILE A 316 -9.38 -13.19 11.80
CA ILE A 316 -10.22 -12.00 11.98
C ILE A 316 -11.04 -12.19 13.26
N ASP A 317 -11.05 -11.15 14.11
CA ASP A 317 -12.08 -10.92 15.10
C ASP A 317 -13.15 -10.03 14.47
N SER A 318 -14.30 -10.60 14.16
CA SER A 318 -15.34 -9.90 13.40
C SER A 318 -15.88 -8.67 14.11
N ASP A 319 -16.01 -8.71 15.46
CA ASP A 319 -16.53 -7.58 16.23
C ASP A 319 -15.55 -6.39 16.19
N ILE A 320 -14.25 -6.64 16.40
CA ILE A 320 -13.23 -5.58 16.38
C ILE A 320 -13.10 -4.98 15.00
N LEU A 321 -12.98 -5.84 13.99
CA LEU A 321 -12.78 -5.38 12.61
C LEU A 321 -14.01 -4.65 12.08
N TYR A 322 -15.22 -5.15 12.39
CA TYR A 322 -16.49 -4.50 12.03
C TYR A 322 -16.59 -3.11 12.67
N ASP A 323 -16.36 -3.00 13.97
CA ASP A 323 -16.42 -1.72 14.67
C ASP A 323 -15.42 -0.71 14.11
N ASN A 324 -14.20 -1.15 13.81
CA ASN A 324 -13.19 -0.27 13.21
C ASN A 324 -13.62 0.21 11.83
N ILE A 325 -14.01 -0.68 10.91
CA ILE A 325 -14.30 -0.33 9.52
C ILE A 325 -15.65 0.39 9.39
N MET A 326 -16.67 -0.08 10.09
CA MET A 326 -18.03 0.43 9.90
C MET A 326 -18.30 1.71 10.69
N ASN A 327 -17.67 1.87 11.88
CA ASN A 327 -18.02 2.93 12.82
C ASN A 327 -16.92 3.98 13.05
N LYS A 328 -15.62 3.61 12.90
CA LYS A 328 -14.50 4.50 13.26
C LYS A 328 -13.71 5.04 12.09
N PHE A 329 -13.67 4.32 10.98
CA PHE A 329 -12.82 4.70 9.84
C PHE A 329 -13.37 5.89 9.09
N GLU A 330 -12.43 6.73 8.65
CA GLU A 330 -12.66 7.92 7.83
C GLU A 330 -12.16 7.66 6.40
N TRP A 331 -12.77 8.32 5.41
CA TRP A 331 -12.48 8.07 3.99
C TRP A 331 -11.99 9.30 3.23
N GLY A 332 -11.78 10.43 3.92
CA GLY A 332 -11.05 11.60 3.41
C GLY A 332 -11.61 12.22 2.13
N ASN A 333 -12.94 12.21 2.00
CA ASN A 333 -13.68 12.74 0.84
C ASN A 333 -13.46 11.98 -0.48
N ILE A 334 -13.00 10.72 -0.45
CA ILE A 334 -12.76 9.91 -1.67
C ILE A 334 -14.02 9.85 -2.55
N LYS A 335 -15.21 9.79 -1.95
CA LYS A 335 -16.48 9.72 -2.68
C LYS A 335 -16.98 11.03 -3.27
N ASP A 336 -16.31 12.16 -3.04
CA ASP A 336 -16.67 13.42 -3.69
C ASP A 336 -16.05 13.46 -5.11
N PRO A 337 -16.85 13.49 -6.19
CA PRO A 337 -16.32 13.50 -7.55
C PRO A 337 -15.53 14.76 -7.91
N LYS A 338 -15.58 15.80 -7.08
CA LYS A 338 -14.77 17.02 -7.26
C LYS A 338 -13.37 16.90 -6.66
N VAL A 339 -13.12 15.87 -5.86
CA VAL A 339 -11.81 15.61 -5.27
C VAL A 339 -10.98 14.81 -6.28
N ASN A 340 -9.85 15.37 -6.66
CA ASN A 340 -8.90 14.70 -7.54
C ASN A 340 -8.11 13.66 -6.74
N ILE A 341 -8.29 12.37 -7.04
CA ILE A 341 -7.57 11.26 -6.41
C ILE A 341 -6.34 10.93 -7.27
N ASP A 342 -5.16 11.12 -6.69
CA ASP A 342 -3.90 10.72 -7.30
C ASP A 342 -3.80 9.20 -7.32
N PHE A 343 -3.65 8.63 -8.52
CA PHE A 343 -3.62 7.18 -8.72
C PHE A 343 -2.61 6.47 -7.81
N PHE A 344 -1.40 7.00 -7.73
CA PHE A 344 -0.35 6.32 -6.98
C PHE A 344 -0.55 6.43 -5.46
N HIS A 345 -0.76 7.63 -4.95
CA HIS A 345 -0.79 7.85 -3.50
C HIS A 345 -2.12 7.46 -2.87
N ASP A 346 -3.21 7.94 -3.43
CA ASP A 346 -4.52 7.78 -2.80
C ASP A 346 -5.17 6.45 -3.18
N GLN A 347 -5.04 6.00 -4.43
CA GLN A 347 -5.61 4.74 -4.86
C GLN A 347 -4.77 3.54 -4.39
N THR A 348 -3.47 3.52 -4.68
CA THR A 348 -2.64 2.36 -4.40
C THR A 348 -2.31 2.21 -2.92
N ILE A 349 -1.95 3.30 -2.24
CA ILE A 349 -1.45 3.25 -0.85
C ILE A 349 -2.59 3.32 0.15
N ALA A 350 -3.51 4.29 0.00
CA ALA A 350 -4.52 4.55 1.01
C ALA A 350 -5.82 3.76 0.81
N VAL A 351 -6.20 3.42 -0.42
CA VAL A 351 -7.55 2.99 -0.77
C VAL A 351 -7.62 1.53 -1.19
N MET A 352 -6.82 1.07 -2.13
CA MET A 352 -6.91 -0.30 -2.66
C MET A 352 -6.65 -1.37 -1.60
N LYS A 353 -5.80 -1.10 -0.62
CA LYS A 353 -5.53 -2.01 0.51
C LYS A 353 -6.79 -2.33 1.33
N TYR A 354 -7.73 -1.40 1.43
CA TYR A 354 -8.95 -1.62 2.21
C TYR A 354 -9.95 -2.56 1.55
N ARG A 355 -10.01 -2.65 0.21
CA ARG A 355 -10.91 -3.58 -0.47
C ARG A 355 -10.73 -5.01 0.01
N ASN A 356 -9.48 -5.46 0.16
CA ASN A 356 -9.20 -6.78 0.73
C ASN A 356 -9.64 -6.90 2.20
N THR A 357 -9.46 -5.86 3.00
CA THR A 357 -9.89 -5.85 4.40
C THR A 357 -11.41 -5.97 4.53
N PHE A 358 -12.18 -5.24 3.70
CA PHE A 358 -13.63 -5.37 3.63
C PHE A 358 -14.07 -6.77 3.21
N LEU A 359 -13.45 -7.31 2.17
CA LEU A 359 -13.74 -8.65 1.66
C LEU A 359 -13.53 -9.73 2.73
N ARG A 360 -12.41 -9.68 3.42
CA ARG A 360 -12.09 -10.63 4.50
C ARG A 360 -13.10 -10.55 5.65
N LEU A 361 -13.53 -9.34 6.01
CA LEU A 361 -14.57 -9.16 7.01
C LEU A 361 -15.91 -9.72 6.52
N ALA A 362 -16.31 -9.43 5.28
CA ALA A 362 -17.56 -9.94 4.71
C ALA A 362 -17.57 -11.47 4.66
N GLN A 363 -16.46 -12.10 4.25
CA GLN A 363 -16.32 -13.56 4.28
C GLN A 363 -16.47 -14.12 5.70
N LYS A 364 -15.79 -13.51 6.69
CA LYS A 364 -15.90 -13.94 8.08
C LYS A 364 -17.32 -13.82 8.63
N LEU A 365 -18.03 -12.75 8.31
CA LEU A 365 -19.42 -12.55 8.70
C LEU A 365 -20.36 -13.55 8.02
N TYR A 366 -20.12 -13.86 6.75
CA TYR A 366 -20.84 -14.90 6.02
C TYR A 366 -20.68 -16.26 6.70
N ASP A 367 -19.45 -16.65 7.04
CA ASP A 367 -19.14 -17.90 7.73
C ASP A 367 -19.79 -17.99 9.13
N GLU A 368 -20.00 -16.84 9.78
CA GLU A 368 -20.74 -16.72 11.05
C GLU A 368 -22.27 -16.69 10.87
N GLY A 369 -22.78 -16.77 9.64
CA GLY A 369 -24.22 -16.72 9.35
C GLY A 369 -24.82 -15.30 9.37
N LYS A 370 -23.99 -14.25 9.48
CA LYS A 370 -24.37 -12.83 9.53
C LYS A 370 -24.44 -12.24 8.10
N GLN A 371 -25.28 -12.81 7.25
CA GLN A 371 -25.34 -12.46 5.83
C GLN A 371 -25.68 -11.00 5.55
N ALA A 372 -26.62 -10.41 6.29
CA ALA A 372 -27.01 -9.01 6.13
C ALA A 372 -25.85 -8.05 6.46
N GLU A 373 -25.05 -8.37 7.47
CA GLU A 373 -23.88 -7.59 7.85
C GLU A 373 -22.76 -7.75 6.79
N ALA A 374 -22.58 -8.94 6.21
CA ALA A 374 -21.64 -9.18 5.14
C ALA A 374 -21.96 -8.34 3.90
N VAL A 375 -23.26 -8.28 3.50
CA VAL A 375 -23.72 -7.38 2.41
C VAL A 375 -23.43 -5.93 2.74
N ALA A 376 -23.76 -5.47 3.95
CA ALA A 376 -23.54 -4.08 4.36
C ALA A 376 -22.06 -3.68 4.35
N VAL A 377 -21.16 -4.60 4.68
CA VAL A 377 -19.71 -4.39 4.62
C VAL A 377 -19.22 -4.23 3.19
N LEU A 378 -19.66 -5.09 2.26
CA LEU A 378 -19.30 -4.97 0.84
C LEU A 378 -19.87 -3.70 0.22
N ASP A 379 -21.12 -3.37 0.52
CA ASP A 379 -21.78 -2.14 0.04
C ASP A 379 -21.03 -0.89 0.50
N LYS A 380 -20.64 -0.84 1.79
CA LYS A 380 -19.86 0.28 2.34
C LYS A 380 -18.51 0.43 1.65
N SER A 381 -17.84 -0.68 1.31
CA SER A 381 -16.58 -0.62 0.55
C SER A 381 -16.76 0.11 -0.78
N LEU A 382 -17.82 -0.19 -1.52
CA LEU A 382 -18.09 0.43 -2.82
C LEU A 382 -18.71 1.82 -2.71
N GLU A 383 -19.39 2.13 -1.61
CA GLU A 383 -19.88 3.49 -1.33
C GLU A 383 -18.74 4.45 -1.02
N GLU A 384 -17.83 4.07 -0.13
CA GLU A 384 -16.74 4.93 0.34
C GLU A 384 -15.56 4.98 -0.65
N ILE A 385 -15.38 3.91 -1.45
CA ILE A 385 -14.36 3.78 -2.49
C ILE A 385 -15.04 3.50 -3.83
N PRO A 386 -15.78 4.48 -4.38
CA PRO A 386 -16.60 4.26 -5.56
C PRO A 386 -15.78 4.00 -6.82
N LEU A 387 -16.32 3.19 -7.73
CA LEU A 387 -15.64 2.76 -8.95
C LEU A 387 -15.32 3.91 -9.92
N TYR A 388 -16.05 5.03 -9.84
CA TYR A 388 -15.75 6.22 -10.64
C TYR A 388 -14.52 6.99 -10.16
N GLN A 389 -14.09 6.80 -8.91
CA GLN A 389 -12.86 7.39 -8.35
C GLN A 389 -11.70 6.38 -8.39
N VAL A 390 -11.97 5.14 -8.01
CA VAL A 390 -11.01 4.05 -8.01
C VAL A 390 -11.57 2.90 -8.83
N PRO A 391 -11.15 2.76 -10.09
CA PRO A 391 -11.70 1.77 -11.02
C PRO A 391 -11.70 0.35 -10.47
N ALA A 392 -12.61 -0.48 -11.00
CA ALA A 392 -12.63 -1.89 -10.67
C ALA A 392 -11.29 -2.55 -11.00
N ASP A 393 -10.69 -3.19 -10.01
CA ASP A 393 -9.46 -3.95 -10.10
C ASP A 393 -9.68 -5.45 -9.85
N ASN A 394 -8.63 -6.23 -9.84
CA ASN A 394 -8.71 -7.67 -9.65
C ASN A 394 -9.28 -8.11 -8.28
N SER A 395 -9.39 -7.21 -7.29
CA SER A 395 -10.09 -7.53 -6.04
C SER A 395 -11.57 -7.85 -6.28
N MET A 396 -12.15 -7.30 -7.35
CA MET A 396 -13.54 -7.59 -7.73
C MET A 396 -13.79 -9.05 -8.10
N LEU A 397 -12.77 -9.80 -8.49
CA LEU A 397 -12.85 -11.24 -8.71
C LEU A 397 -13.27 -12.02 -7.46
N PHE A 398 -13.14 -11.43 -6.28
CA PHE A 398 -13.58 -12.01 -5.01
C PHE A 398 -14.92 -11.41 -4.54
N TYR A 399 -15.19 -10.11 -4.84
CA TYR A 399 -16.45 -9.46 -4.51
C TYR A 399 -17.63 -10.06 -5.31
N ILE A 400 -17.41 -10.32 -6.60
CA ILE A 400 -18.44 -10.83 -7.51
C ILE A 400 -19.03 -12.16 -7.02
N PRO A 401 -18.24 -13.23 -6.80
CA PRO A 401 -18.77 -14.48 -6.28
C PRO A 401 -19.40 -14.32 -4.89
N MET A 402 -18.83 -13.50 -4.01
CA MET A 402 -19.41 -13.25 -2.69
C MET A 402 -20.79 -12.62 -2.78
N TYR A 403 -21.01 -11.64 -3.65
CA TYR A 403 -22.36 -11.09 -3.87
C TYR A 403 -23.33 -12.13 -4.46
N TYR A 404 -22.88 -13.01 -5.35
CA TYR A 404 -23.73 -14.10 -5.86
C TYR A 404 -24.13 -15.08 -4.74
N GLU A 405 -23.20 -15.46 -3.87
CA GLU A 405 -23.45 -16.32 -2.71
C GLU A 405 -24.42 -15.70 -1.68
N LEU A 406 -24.33 -14.37 -1.52
CA LEU A 406 -25.23 -13.59 -0.68
C LEU A 406 -26.59 -13.31 -1.33
N GLY A 407 -26.83 -13.75 -2.59
CA GLY A 407 -28.09 -13.53 -3.32
C GLY A 407 -28.23 -12.15 -3.96
N GLU A 408 -27.21 -11.31 -3.92
CA GLU A 408 -27.17 -9.94 -4.44
C GLU A 408 -26.79 -9.92 -5.94
N THR A 409 -27.57 -10.62 -6.77
CA THR A 409 -27.27 -10.87 -8.19
C THR A 409 -27.07 -9.61 -9.01
N GLU A 410 -27.87 -8.56 -8.80
CA GLU A 410 -27.74 -7.30 -9.55
C GLU A 410 -26.41 -6.58 -9.26
N LYS A 411 -25.99 -6.57 -7.99
CA LYS A 411 -24.69 -5.98 -7.59
C LYS A 411 -23.51 -6.77 -8.17
N ALA A 412 -23.60 -8.11 -8.13
CA ALA A 412 -22.60 -8.98 -8.75
C ALA A 412 -22.49 -8.72 -10.26
N ASN A 413 -23.63 -8.66 -10.97
CA ASN A 413 -23.66 -8.38 -12.41
C ASN A 413 -23.09 -6.99 -12.74
N HIS A 414 -23.38 -5.98 -11.91
CA HIS A 414 -22.83 -4.64 -12.10
C HIS A 414 -21.30 -4.64 -12.00
N LEU A 415 -20.73 -5.22 -10.93
CA LEU A 415 -19.26 -5.31 -10.75
C LEU A 415 -18.60 -6.12 -11.86
N LEU A 416 -19.24 -7.20 -12.27
CA LEU A 416 -18.76 -8.05 -13.34
C LEU A 416 -18.68 -7.27 -14.66
N ASN A 417 -19.69 -6.46 -14.99
CA ASN A 417 -19.69 -5.61 -16.17
C ASN A 417 -18.61 -4.51 -16.11
N GLU A 418 -18.42 -3.88 -14.95
CA GLU A 418 -17.38 -2.86 -14.76
C GLU A 418 -15.98 -3.46 -14.97
N LEU A 419 -15.68 -4.58 -14.32
CA LEU A 419 -14.37 -5.23 -14.45
C LEU A 419 -14.16 -5.77 -15.87
N ALA A 420 -15.19 -6.35 -16.50
CA ALA A 420 -15.13 -6.81 -17.88
C ALA A 420 -14.88 -5.64 -18.86
N THR A 421 -15.51 -4.49 -18.61
CA THR A 421 -15.31 -3.29 -19.45
C THR A 421 -13.88 -2.78 -19.38
N ASN A 422 -13.28 -2.70 -18.19
CA ASN A 422 -11.90 -2.27 -18.02
C ASN A 422 -10.92 -3.21 -18.75
N ASN A 423 -11.09 -4.51 -18.59
CA ASN A 423 -10.24 -5.49 -19.27
C ASN A 423 -10.46 -5.51 -20.79
N TYR A 424 -11.69 -5.33 -21.25
CA TYR A 424 -11.99 -5.19 -22.69
C TYR A 424 -11.33 -3.95 -23.29
N GLN A 425 -11.34 -2.82 -22.60
CA GLN A 425 -10.64 -1.60 -23.04
C GLN A 425 -9.13 -1.82 -23.14
N MET A 426 -8.52 -2.55 -22.19
CA MET A 426 -7.10 -2.93 -22.27
C MET A 426 -6.80 -3.80 -23.49
N LEU A 427 -7.63 -4.81 -23.79
CA LEU A 427 -7.49 -5.64 -24.98
C LEU A 427 -7.65 -4.83 -26.27
N LYS A 428 -8.62 -3.91 -26.32
CA LYS A 428 -8.84 -3.01 -27.44
C LYS A 428 -7.63 -2.10 -27.66
N TYR A 429 -7.04 -1.58 -26.58
CA TYR A 429 -5.82 -0.78 -26.64
C TYR A 429 -4.65 -1.60 -27.19
N ALA A 430 -4.38 -2.77 -26.63
CA ALA A 430 -3.29 -3.65 -27.08
C ALA A 430 -3.41 -3.97 -28.59
N ASN A 431 -4.62 -4.30 -29.06
CA ASN A 431 -4.89 -4.58 -30.48
C ASN A 431 -4.77 -3.34 -31.40
N SER A 432 -4.86 -2.13 -30.86
CA SER A 432 -4.70 -0.89 -31.64
C SER A 432 -3.24 -0.46 -31.84
N LEU A 433 -2.31 -1.06 -31.11
CA LEU A 433 -0.90 -0.69 -31.15
C LEU A 433 -0.20 -1.24 -32.40
N GLU A 434 0.78 -0.49 -32.90
CA GLU A 434 1.71 -1.02 -33.91
C GLU A 434 2.47 -2.24 -33.35
N PRO A 435 2.82 -3.24 -34.20
CA PRO A 435 3.46 -4.48 -33.74
C PRO A 435 4.71 -4.29 -32.87
N LYS A 436 5.49 -3.23 -33.09
CA LYS A 436 6.69 -2.92 -32.30
C LYS A 436 6.38 -2.58 -30.83
N PHE A 437 5.20 -2.02 -30.56
CA PHE A 437 4.73 -1.68 -29.22
C PHE A 437 3.89 -2.81 -28.61
N ALA A 438 2.97 -3.39 -29.41
CA ALA A 438 2.14 -4.52 -28.99
C ALA A 438 2.98 -5.72 -28.49
N ASN A 439 4.17 -5.95 -29.08
CA ASN A 439 5.07 -7.03 -28.73
C ASN A 439 5.99 -6.71 -27.53
N THR A 440 5.81 -5.59 -26.84
CA THR A 440 6.57 -5.34 -25.60
C THR A 440 6.11 -6.28 -24.48
N PRO A 441 7.04 -6.77 -23.62
CA PRO A 441 6.70 -7.72 -22.57
C PRO A 441 5.58 -7.24 -21.63
N SER A 442 5.53 -5.93 -21.31
CA SER A 442 4.50 -5.34 -20.45
C SER A 442 3.11 -5.41 -21.08
N ILE A 443 2.98 -5.00 -22.35
CA ILE A 443 1.69 -5.05 -23.07
C ILE A 443 1.20 -6.50 -23.23
N GLN A 444 2.08 -7.43 -23.57
CA GLN A 444 1.73 -8.85 -23.67
C GLN A 444 1.33 -9.46 -22.32
N GLN A 445 1.92 -8.98 -21.23
CA GLN A 445 1.53 -9.43 -19.87
C GLN A 445 0.14 -8.92 -19.52
N GLU A 446 -0.13 -7.64 -19.73
CA GLU A 446 -1.45 -7.03 -19.48
C GLU A 446 -2.54 -7.67 -20.35
N GLU A 447 -2.25 -7.96 -21.63
CA GLU A 447 -3.18 -8.66 -22.52
C GLU A 447 -3.53 -10.05 -21.98
N ARG A 448 -2.51 -10.84 -21.57
CA ARG A 448 -2.74 -12.18 -20.99
C ARG A 448 -3.54 -12.13 -19.71
N LEU A 449 -3.23 -11.19 -18.80
CA LEU A 449 -3.97 -11.00 -17.58
C LEU A 449 -5.43 -10.62 -17.84
N SER A 450 -5.67 -9.69 -18.76
CA SER A 450 -7.03 -9.28 -19.14
C SER A 450 -7.85 -10.43 -19.74
N ILE A 451 -7.25 -11.28 -20.57
CA ILE A 451 -7.89 -12.48 -21.10
C ILE A 451 -8.27 -13.44 -19.97
N GLU A 452 -7.37 -13.66 -19.01
CA GLU A 452 -7.62 -14.57 -17.89
C GLU A 452 -8.74 -14.05 -16.98
N VAL A 453 -8.74 -12.75 -16.67
CA VAL A 453 -9.81 -12.11 -15.92
C VAL A 453 -11.15 -12.30 -16.61
N ILE A 454 -11.24 -12.04 -17.93
CA ILE A 454 -12.50 -12.21 -18.69
C ILE A 454 -12.97 -13.67 -18.68
N LYS A 455 -12.08 -14.65 -18.76
CA LYS A 455 -12.44 -16.08 -18.64
C LYS A 455 -13.04 -16.40 -17.28
N GLN A 456 -12.49 -15.86 -16.20
CA GLN A 456 -13.02 -16.03 -14.84
C GLN A 456 -14.40 -15.39 -14.72
N LEU A 457 -14.59 -14.19 -15.25
CA LEU A 457 -15.88 -13.49 -15.25
C LEU A 457 -16.95 -14.28 -16.02
N LEU A 458 -16.61 -14.88 -17.16
CA LEU A 458 -17.48 -15.77 -17.91
C LEU A 458 -17.88 -17.02 -17.09
N ALA A 459 -16.93 -17.59 -16.35
CA ALA A 459 -17.18 -18.72 -15.46
C ALA A 459 -18.16 -18.32 -14.35
N PHE A 460 -17.94 -17.18 -13.69
CA PHE A 460 -18.84 -16.67 -12.64
C PHE A 460 -20.25 -16.42 -13.14
N ALA A 461 -20.41 -15.73 -14.29
CA ALA A 461 -21.72 -15.51 -14.89
C ALA A 461 -22.44 -16.82 -15.23
N THR A 462 -21.71 -17.81 -15.74
CA THR A 462 -22.25 -19.12 -16.09
C THR A 462 -22.69 -19.91 -14.85
N GLN A 463 -21.86 -19.93 -13.80
CA GLN A 463 -22.17 -20.62 -12.53
C GLN A 463 -23.38 -19.99 -11.83
N ALA A 464 -23.48 -18.66 -11.87
CA ALA A 464 -24.62 -17.92 -11.32
C ALA A 464 -25.87 -17.98 -12.21
N GLY A 465 -25.86 -18.71 -13.31
CA GLY A 465 -27.01 -18.86 -14.21
C GLY A 465 -27.30 -17.63 -15.09
N GLN A 466 -26.38 -16.66 -15.17
CA GLN A 466 -26.51 -15.41 -15.92
C GLN A 466 -26.14 -15.62 -17.41
N LYS A 467 -26.94 -16.44 -18.12
CA LYS A 467 -26.62 -16.91 -19.49
C LYS A 467 -26.51 -15.77 -20.50
N GLU A 468 -27.39 -14.79 -20.41
CA GLU A 468 -27.39 -13.65 -21.35
C GLU A 468 -26.15 -12.79 -21.16
N LEU A 469 -25.75 -12.52 -19.92
CA LEU A 469 -24.54 -11.78 -19.59
C LEU A 469 -23.28 -12.52 -20.05
N ALA A 470 -23.21 -13.83 -19.81
CA ALA A 470 -22.09 -14.66 -20.27
C ALA A 470 -21.95 -14.63 -21.81
N GLN A 471 -23.09 -14.74 -22.52
CA GLN A 471 -23.09 -14.68 -23.99
C GLN A 471 -22.63 -13.29 -24.50
N GLU A 472 -23.13 -12.21 -23.89
CA GLU A 472 -22.72 -10.84 -24.24
C GLU A 472 -21.22 -10.61 -24.08
N LEU A 473 -20.65 -11.06 -22.96
CA LEU A 473 -19.20 -10.95 -22.71
C LEU A 473 -18.40 -11.77 -23.74
N GLN A 474 -18.83 -12.98 -24.02
CA GLN A 474 -18.18 -13.84 -25.01
C GLN A 474 -18.21 -13.20 -26.40
N ASP A 475 -19.35 -12.66 -26.80
CA ASP A 475 -19.53 -12.00 -28.11
C ASP A 475 -18.64 -10.74 -28.20
N LYS A 476 -18.50 -9.95 -27.13
CA LYS A 476 -17.62 -8.77 -27.10
C LYS A 476 -16.17 -9.15 -27.35
N VAL A 477 -15.69 -10.21 -26.70
CA VAL A 477 -14.29 -10.67 -26.87
C VAL A 477 -14.05 -11.27 -28.26
N LEU A 478 -14.99 -12.09 -28.74
CA LEU A 478 -14.88 -12.68 -30.07
C LEU A 478 -14.82 -11.62 -31.18
N ARG A 479 -15.53 -10.50 -31.03
CA ARG A 479 -15.50 -9.39 -32.00
C ARG A 479 -14.14 -8.69 -32.05
N LEU A 480 -13.38 -8.66 -30.98
CA LEU A 480 -12.02 -8.09 -30.99
C LEU A 480 -11.03 -8.90 -31.84
N TYR A 481 -11.16 -10.24 -31.76
CA TYR A 481 -10.22 -11.13 -32.45
C TYR A 481 -10.73 -11.64 -33.81
N ASN A 482 -12.05 -11.52 -34.08
CA ASN A 482 -12.67 -11.91 -35.35
C ASN A 482 -13.67 -10.85 -35.85
N PRO A 483 -13.21 -9.78 -36.53
CA PRO A 483 -14.10 -8.73 -37.03
C PRO A 483 -15.16 -9.21 -38.05
N SER A 484 -14.99 -10.41 -38.64
CA SER A 484 -15.90 -10.98 -39.63
C SER A 484 -17.18 -11.62 -39.06
N HIS A 485 -17.33 -11.74 -37.76
CA HIS A 485 -18.56 -12.26 -37.09
C HIS A 485 -19.56 -11.17 -36.69
N ILE A 486 -19.61 -10.05 -37.40
CA ILE A 486 -20.56 -8.97 -37.12
C ILE A 486 -21.91 -9.35 -37.70
N SER A 487 -22.87 -9.74 -36.84
CA SER A 487 -24.32 -9.67 -37.18
C SER A 487 -24.73 -8.19 -37.12
N PRO A 488 -25.39 -7.63 -38.17
CA PRO A 488 -25.64 -6.18 -38.29
C PRO A 488 -26.71 -5.62 -37.35
N ASP A 489 -27.42 -6.43 -36.58
CA ASP A 489 -28.72 -6.07 -35.99
C ASP A 489 -28.82 -6.02 -34.45
N LYS A 490 -27.74 -5.75 -33.72
CA LYS A 490 -27.91 -5.38 -32.28
C LYS A 490 -27.22 -4.05 -31.99
N PRO A 491 -27.97 -3.03 -31.50
CA PRO A 491 -27.36 -1.76 -31.08
C PRO A 491 -26.45 -1.99 -29.88
N LEU A 492 -25.21 -1.52 -30.01
CA LEU A 492 -24.27 -1.40 -28.91
C LEU A 492 -24.93 -0.65 -27.76
N MET A 493 -24.89 -1.19 -26.53
CA MET A 493 -25.14 -0.38 -25.35
C MET A 493 -24.33 0.90 -25.46
N LYS A 494 -25.00 2.05 -25.30
CA LYS A 494 -24.36 3.36 -25.29
C LYS A 494 -23.29 3.36 -24.20
N ASP A 495 -22.06 3.66 -24.58
CA ASP A 495 -20.98 3.94 -23.66
C ASP A 495 -21.49 4.95 -22.63
N THR A 496 -21.59 4.55 -21.36
CA THR A 496 -21.97 5.41 -20.24
C THR A 496 -20.88 6.43 -19.91
N ALA A 497 -19.73 6.36 -20.57
CA ALA A 497 -18.61 7.28 -20.41
C ALA A 497 -18.87 8.73 -20.86
N ASP A 498 -19.93 8.98 -21.65
CA ASP A 498 -20.21 10.33 -22.20
C ASP A 498 -21.05 11.24 -21.28
N LYS A 499 -21.32 10.86 -20.02
CA LYS A 499 -22.08 11.68 -19.06
C LYS A 499 -21.26 12.28 -17.92
N ALA A 500 -19.95 12.07 -17.87
CA ALA A 500 -19.08 12.66 -16.84
C ALA A 500 -18.32 13.92 -17.33
N GLY A 501 -18.62 14.44 -18.48
CA GLY A 501 -18.01 15.62 -19.08
C GLY A 501 -19.03 16.70 -19.45
N LYS A 502 -19.60 17.37 -18.44
CA LYS A 502 -20.13 18.75 -18.54
C LYS A 502 -20.16 19.39 -17.18
#